data_7f552f881da7c8abc262708a15a14d6c
#
_entry.id   7f552f881da7c8abc262708a15a14d6c
#
_cell.length_a   1.000
_cell.length_b   1.000
_cell.length_c   1.000
_cell.angle_alpha   90.00
_cell.angle_beta   90.00
_cell.angle_gamma   90.00
#
_symmetry.space_group_name_H-M   'P 1'
#
loop_
_entity.id
_entity.type
_entity.pdbx_description
1 polymer ?
#
loop_
_entity_poly.entity_id
_entity_poly.type
_entity_poly.pdbx_seq_one_letter_code
_entity_poly.pdbx_strand_id
1 'polypeptide(L)'
;AKAGECNNYGWVIGDTDYCVYTNANNTTASVNGNSIYGGYDYAKFNTSLNVEKTINDKWKAGISYGVGSSNLDNYNFSNTIASLSSTNTHYSIYGVKKVSDKFTLKGMIGGSDFDYKGNRNYSTTSAKAAYDTDGYTAEINGIWDIKKNIKNMKTPIRLQSTVGVAFAAHTQDGFSESGSGDLITIESNQAESLLFKTGISIDKQIPMEGGKWILVPSLALNYEMDTFADDSHRALKGGVTGSSDATTLVSAKTFGQHNGSIKVGADFVCTKNFILNLNAEYGLAEGGDEQSY
;
A
#
# COMPACT_ATOMS: atom_id res chain seq x y z
N ALA A 1 2.15 25.73 19.63
CA ALA A 1 1.85 24.69 18.66
C ALA A 1 0.54 24.03 19.03
N LYS A 2 -0.43 24.01 18.15
CA LYS A 2 -1.72 23.32 18.39
C LYS A 2 -1.49 21.83 18.28
N ALA A 3 -1.72 21.09 19.37
CA ALA A 3 -1.76 19.64 19.35
C ALA A 3 -2.74 19.18 18.26
N GLY A 4 -2.29 18.43 17.28
CA GLY A 4 -3.14 17.89 16.20
C GLY A 4 -2.83 18.40 14.79
N GLU A 5 -1.79 19.18 14.58
CA GLU A 5 -1.43 19.64 13.23
C GLU A 5 -0.56 18.65 12.44
N CYS A 6 0.14 17.75 13.13
CA CYS A 6 0.66 16.52 12.53
C CYS A 6 -0.45 15.47 12.52
N ASN A 7 -1.25 15.44 11.50
CA ASN A 7 -2.43 14.57 11.45
C ASN A 7 -2.15 13.09 11.28
N ASN A 8 -0.90 12.66 11.28
CA ASN A 8 -0.51 11.25 11.28
C ASN A 8 0.85 11.14 11.97
N TYR A 9 0.87 10.79 13.24
CA TYR A 9 1.98 10.19 13.99
C TYR A 9 3.36 10.84 13.85
N GLY A 10 3.70 11.80 14.68
CA GLY A 10 5.02 12.36 14.63
C GLY A 10 5.40 13.21 15.84
N TRP A 11 6.69 13.41 15.97
CA TRP A 11 7.24 14.37 16.90
C TRP A 11 7.27 15.76 16.28
N VAL A 12 6.62 16.72 16.93
CA VAL A 12 6.84 18.13 16.60
C VAL A 12 8.19 18.54 17.19
N ILE A 13 9.12 18.89 16.33
CA ILE A 13 10.45 19.34 16.75
C ILE A 13 10.38 20.84 17.08
N GLY A 14 10.18 21.16 18.37
CA GLY A 14 10.16 22.53 18.88
C GLY A 14 8.93 23.34 18.46
N ASP A 15 9.05 24.68 18.48
CA ASP A 15 8.04 25.63 17.97
C ASP A 15 8.11 25.79 16.43
N THR A 16 8.54 24.76 15.72
CA THR A 16 8.68 24.80 14.28
C THR A 16 7.44 24.28 13.57
N ASP A 17 7.21 24.78 12.36
CA ASP A 17 6.15 24.29 11.45
C ASP A 17 6.43 22.90 10.87
N TYR A 18 7.47 22.21 11.37
CA TYR A 18 7.88 20.88 10.89
C TYR A 18 7.39 19.76 11.80
N CYS A 19 7.01 18.69 11.18
CA CYS A 19 6.67 17.42 11.81
C CYS A 19 7.49 16.27 11.20
N VAL A 20 8.08 15.44 12.05
CA VAL A 20 8.77 14.21 11.63
C VAL A 20 8.05 13.02 12.24
N TYR A 21 7.71 12.04 11.41
CA TYR A 21 7.04 10.83 11.88
C TYR A 21 7.48 9.60 11.09
N THR A 22 7.31 8.44 11.70
CA THR A 22 7.60 7.16 11.09
C THR A 22 6.30 6.36 10.95
N ASN A 23 6.20 5.60 9.86
CA ASN A 23 5.18 4.59 9.68
C ASN A 23 5.86 3.22 9.58
N ALA A 24 5.23 2.19 10.13
CA ALA A 24 5.55 0.81 9.88
C ALA A 24 4.25 0.09 9.53
N ASN A 25 4.29 -0.73 8.51
CA ASN A 25 3.13 -1.50 8.04
C ASN A 25 3.58 -2.93 7.75
N ASN A 26 2.83 -3.88 8.24
CA ASN A 26 2.97 -5.29 7.91
C ASN A 26 1.68 -5.74 7.22
N THR A 27 1.81 -6.35 6.05
CA THR A 27 0.69 -6.83 5.25
C THR A 27 0.88 -8.31 4.99
N THR A 28 -0.16 -9.08 5.16
CA THR A 28 -0.21 -10.48 4.73
C THR A 28 -1.41 -10.67 3.82
N ALA A 29 -1.25 -11.48 2.80
CA ALA A 29 -2.30 -11.81 1.86
C ALA A 29 -2.20 -13.28 1.46
N SER A 30 -3.33 -13.89 1.11
CA SER A 30 -3.40 -15.23 0.57
C SER A 30 -4.22 -15.22 -0.71
N VAL A 31 -3.67 -15.80 -1.76
CA VAL A 31 -4.35 -15.96 -3.04
C VAL A 31 -4.67 -17.43 -3.24
N ASN A 32 -5.94 -17.73 -3.40
CA ASN A 32 -6.39 -19.11 -3.65
C ASN A 32 -6.06 -19.54 -5.08
N GLY A 33 -5.39 -20.69 -5.22
CA GLY A 33 -5.16 -21.31 -6.50
C GLY A 33 -6.42 -21.92 -7.11
N ASN A 34 -6.38 -22.16 -8.42
CA ASN A 34 -7.41 -22.91 -9.15
C ASN A 34 -6.78 -23.86 -10.19
N SER A 35 -7.55 -24.39 -11.11
CA SER A 35 -7.06 -25.31 -12.15
C SER A 35 -6.13 -24.66 -13.18
N ILE A 36 -6.00 -23.34 -13.20
CA ILE A 36 -5.24 -22.59 -14.21
C ILE A 36 -3.98 -21.95 -13.61
N TYR A 37 -4.01 -21.56 -12.33
CA TYR A 37 -2.87 -20.91 -11.63
C TYR A 37 -2.76 -21.40 -10.19
N GLY A 38 -1.54 -21.37 -9.65
CA GLY A 38 -1.24 -21.72 -8.25
C GLY A 38 -1.71 -20.69 -7.28
N GLY A 39 -2.05 -21.15 -6.07
CA GLY A 39 -2.20 -20.27 -4.93
C GLY A 39 -0.85 -19.88 -4.33
N TYR A 40 -0.81 -18.81 -3.55
CA TYR A 40 0.39 -18.37 -2.85
C TYR A 40 0.05 -17.53 -1.62
N ASP A 41 0.97 -17.50 -0.68
CA ASP A 41 0.96 -16.60 0.44
C ASP A 41 1.93 -15.45 0.21
N TYR A 42 1.54 -14.25 0.61
CA TYR A 42 2.33 -13.05 0.46
C TYR A 42 2.46 -12.34 1.80
N ALA A 43 3.67 -11.92 2.13
CA ALA A 43 3.96 -11.11 3.29
C ALA A 43 4.83 -9.92 2.90
N LYS A 44 4.50 -8.73 3.40
CA LYS A 44 5.22 -7.49 3.12
C LYS A 44 5.37 -6.68 4.39
N PHE A 45 6.58 -6.19 4.62
CA PHE A 45 6.88 -5.23 5.65
C PHE A 45 7.46 -3.97 5.04
N ASN A 46 6.92 -2.80 5.40
CA ASN A 46 7.45 -1.51 5.01
C ASN A 46 7.61 -0.61 6.23
N THR A 47 8.63 0.22 6.20
CA THR A 47 8.80 1.32 7.14
C THR A 47 9.18 2.59 6.39
N SER A 48 8.75 3.75 6.86
CA SER A 48 9.07 5.03 6.26
C SER A 48 9.33 6.11 7.30
N LEU A 49 10.21 7.03 6.95
CA LEU A 49 10.44 8.29 7.63
C LEU A 49 9.79 9.40 6.78
N ASN A 50 9.02 10.24 7.45
CA ASN A 50 8.27 11.31 6.81
C ASN A 50 8.63 12.63 7.47
N VAL A 51 8.80 13.67 6.66
CA VAL A 51 9.00 15.04 7.10
C VAL A 51 7.94 15.92 6.45
N GLU A 52 7.13 16.56 7.27
CA GLU A 52 6.05 17.44 6.82
C GLU A 52 6.31 18.87 7.30
N LYS A 53 6.04 19.85 6.47
CA LYS A 53 6.07 21.28 6.81
C LYS A 53 4.67 21.87 6.65
N THR A 54 4.21 22.56 7.69
CA THR A 54 3.04 23.43 7.61
C THR A 54 3.48 24.78 6.99
N ILE A 55 3.03 25.03 5.76
CA ILE A 55 3.38 26.25 5.01
C ILE A 55 2.51 27.41 5.48
N ASN A 56 1.24 27.17 5.71
CA ASN A 56 0.27 28.09 6.28
C ASN A 56 -0.98 27.33 6.76
N ASP A 57 -2.01 28.04 7.22
CA ASP A 57 -3.26 27.45 7.76
C ASP A 57 -4.01 26.54 6.77
N LYS A 58 -3.69 26.62 5.47
CA LYS A 58 -4.36 25.87 4.41
C LYS A 58 -3.48 24.83 3.71
N TRP A 59 -2.16 24.98 3.80
CA TRP A 59 -1.23 24.17 3.04
C TRP A 59 -0.20 23.47 3.90
N LYS A 60 0.00 22.20 3.63
CA LYS A 60 1.11 21.40 4.12
C LYS A 60 1.78 20.69 2.95
N ALA A 61 3.07 20.48 3.04
CA ALA A 61 3.82 19.66 2.09
C ALA A 61 4.80 18.77 2.85
N GLY A 62 5.10 17.61 2.31
CA GLY A 62 6.02 16.68 2.93
C GLY A 62 6.72 15.80 1.93
N ILE A 63 7.76 15.16 2.44
CA ILE A 63 8.54 14.13 1.76
C ILE A 63 8.50 12.86 2.59
N SER A 64 8.57 11.74 1.91
CA SER A 64 8.66 10.42 2.53
C SER A 64 9.80 9.63 1.90
N TYR A 65 10.54 8.90 2.72
CA TYR A 65 11.49 7.91 2.28
C TYR A 65 11.30 6.65 3.11
N GLY A 66 11.29 5.50 2.48
CA GLY A 66 11.08 4.26 3.19
C GLY A 66 11.78 3.07 2.53
N VAL A 67 11.82 2.00 3.29
CA VAL A 67 12.39 0.72 2.89
C VAL A 67 11.44 -0.40 3.29
N GLY A 68 11.51 -1.50 2.57
CA GLY A 68 10.68 -2.64 2.87
C GLY A 68 11.24 -3.94 2.32
N SER A 69 10.53 -5.00 2.64
CA SER A 69 10.77 -6.34 2.10
C SER A 69 9.45 -7.04 1.88
N SER A 70 9.43 -7.95 0.93
CA SER A 70 8.29 -8.85 0.76
C SER A 70 8.74 -10.27 0.42
N ASN A 71 7.90 -11.23 0.79
CA ASN A 71 8.05 -12.63 0.43
C ASN A 71 6.75 -13.14 -0.16
N LEU A 72 6.87 -13.91 -1.21
CA LEU A 72 5.81 -14.73 -1.77
C LEU A 72 6.28 -16.17 -1.63
N ASP A 73 5.52 -16.94 -0.87
CA ASP A 73 5.84 -18.33 -0.53
C ASP A 73 4.67 -19.24 -0.92
N ASN A 74 4.90 -20.54 -0.83
CA ASN A 74 3.88 -21.58 -1.02
C ASN A 74 3.22 -21.58 -2.41
N TYR A 75 3.84 -20.91 -3.42
CA TYR A 75 3.33 -21.07 -4.78
C TYR A 75 3.44 -22.54 -5.16
N ASN A 76 2.29 -23.17 -5.38
CA ASN A 76 2.21 -24.57 -5.74
C ASN A 76 1.21 -24.75 -6.87
N PHE A 77 1.70 -25.12 -8.04
CA PHE A 77 0.89 -25.41 -9.20
C PHE A 77 1.52 -26.53 -10.03
N SER A 78 0.79 -27.62 -10.27
CA SER A 78 1.22 -28.70 -11.16
C SER A 78 2.65 -29.20 -10.88
N ASN A 79 2.98 -29.49 -9.61
CA ASN A 79 4.32 -29.90 -9.11
C ASN A 79 5.41 -28.82 -9.21
N THR A 80 5.07 -27.59 -9.52
CA THR A 80 5.98 -26.46 -9.40
C THR A 80 5.88 -25.86 -7.99
N ILE A 81 7.01 -25.78 -7.30
CA ILE A 81 7.12 -25.04 -6.03
C ILE A 81 8.01 -23.84 -6.29
N ALA A 82 7.49 -22.65 -5.99
CA ALA A 82 8.25 -21.42 -6.17
C ALA A 82 8.14 -20.49 -4.96
N SER A 83 9.17 -19.70 -4.78
CA SER A 83 9.20 -18.61 -3.81
C SER A 83 9.86 -17.38 -4.43
N LEU A 84 9.44 -16.21 -4.00
CA LEU A 84 9.98 -14.92 -4.43
C LEU A 84 10.19 -14.05 -3.21
N SER A 85 11.33 -13.43 -3.09
CA SER A 85 11.60 -12.41 -2.08
C SER A 85 11.99 -11.10 -2.74
N SER A 86 11.65 -9.98 -2.12
CA SER A 86 12.13 -8.68 -2.57
C SER A 86 12.56 -7.79 -1.42
N THR A 87 13.47 -6.87 -1.73
CA THR A 87 13.71 -5.67 -0.94
C THR A 87 13.31 -4.46 -1.78
N ASN A 88 12.82 -3.41 -1.12
CA ASN A 88 12.42 -2.20 -1.83
C ASN A 88 12.81 -0.93 -1.09
N THR A 89 13.06 0.11 -1.87
CA THR A 89 13.08 1.49 -1.44
C THR A 89 11.91 2.25 -2.06
N HIS A 90 11.34 3.20 -1.34
CA HIS A 90 10.32 4.07 -1.88
C HIS A 90 10.49 5.50 -1.38
N TYR A 91 10.13 6.44 -2.23
CA TYR A 91 10.21 7.86 -1.93
C TYR A 91 9.02 8.60 -2.53
N SER A 92 8.56 9.63 -1.85
CA SER A 92 7.45 10.43 -2.36
C SER A 92 7.52 11.87 -1.87
N ILE A 93 6.86 12.74 -2.63
CA ILE A 93 6.49 14.08 -2.20
C ILE A 93 4.97 14.16 -2.17
N TYR A 94 4.42 14.85 -1.18
CA TYR A 94 2.98 15.01 -1.05
C TYR A 94 2.60 16.41 -0.61
N GLY A 95 1.38 16.78 -0.91
CA GLY A 95 0.77 18.03 -0.50
C GLY A 95 -0.63 17.84 0.05
N VAL A 96 -0.99 18.64 1.02
CA VAL A 96 -2.33 18.69 1.62
C VAL A 96 -2.83 20.12 1.56
N LYS A 97 -4.01 20.33 0.99
CA LYS A 97 -4.67 21.62 0.90
C LYS A 97 -6.02 21.58 1.59
N LYS A 98 -6.19 22.36 2.65
CA LYS A 98 -7.49 22.64 3.24
C LYS A 98 -8.22 23.66 2.35
N VAL A 99 -9.13 23.20 1.52
CA VAL A 99 -9.89 24.04 0.60
C VAL A 99 -10.99 24.79 1.33
N SER A 100 -11.65 24.11 2.31
CA SER A 100 -12.63 24.68 3.21
C SER A 100 -12.58 24.00 4.58
N ASP A 101 -13.42 24.39 5.52
CA ASP A 101 -13.53 23.71 6.82
C ASP A 101 -14.05 22.28 6.73
N LYS A 102 -14.65 21.92 5.61
CA LYS A 102 -15.23 20.60 5.38
C LYS A 102 -14.56 19.82 4.26
N PHE A 103 -13.67 20.42 3.50
CA PHE A 103 -13.04 19.76 2.35
C PHE A 103 -11.55 19.95 2.33
N THR A 104 -10.82 18.84 2.26
CA THR A 104 -9.37 18.76 2.14
C THR A 104 -9.01 17.98 0.88
N LEU A 105 -8.05 18.50 0.13
CA LEU A 105 -7.43 17.82 -1.02
C LEU A 105 -6.05 17.31 -0.60
N LYS A 106 -5.73 16.05 -0.92
CA LYS A 106 -4.39 15.46 -0.77
C LYS A 106 -3.89 15.00 -2.13
N GLY A 107 -2.62 15.27 -2.43
CA GLY A 107 -1.96 14.77 -3.63
C GLY A 107 -0.59 14.23 -3.28
N MET A 108 -0.15 13.18 -4.00
CA MET A 108 1.15 12.55 -3.84
C MET A 108 1.68 12.10 -5.19
N ILE A 109 2.99 12.20 -5.36
CA ILE A 109 3.75 11.52 -6.41
C ILE A 109 4.95 10.84 -5.78
N GLY A 110 5.34 9.68 -6.30
CA GLY A 110 6.45 8.91 -5.73
C GLY A 110 7.04 7.92 -6.71
N GLY A 111 8.13 7.32 -6.29
CA GLY A 111 8.80 6.23 -6.98
C GLY A 111 9.21 5.13 -6.00
N SER A 112 9.53 3.99 -6.55
CA SER A 112 10.00 2.83 -5.80
C SER A 112 10.91 1.96 -6.66
N ASP A 113 11.93 1.41 -6.04
CA ASP A 113 12.87 0.47 -6.64
C ASP A 113 12.76 -0.85 -5.89
N PHE A 114 12.68 -1.97 -6.60
CA PHE A 114 12.57 -3.31 -6.04
C PHE A 114 13.64 -4.22 -6.60
N ASP A 115 14.36 -4.91 -5.72
CA ASP A 115 15.27 -6.02 -6.04
C ASP A 115 14.56 -7.34 -5.75
N TYR A 116 14.38 -8.20 -6.74
CA TYR A 116 13.73 -9.49 -6.61
C TYR A 116 14.70 -10.66 -6.72
N LYS A 117 14.47 -11.68 -5.89
CA LYS A 117 15.16 -12.99 -5.94
C LYS A 117 14.14 -14.11 -5.85
N GLY A 118 14.13 -14.95 -6.87
CA GLY A 118 13.20 -16.07 -7.00
C GLY A 118 13.89 -17.42 -7.05
N ASN A 119 13.19 -18.44 -6.57
CA ASN A 119 13.57 -19.85 -6.72
C ASN A 119 12.37 -20.63 -7.26
N ARG A 120 12.60 -21.51 -8.19
CA ARG A 120 11.59 -22.40 -8.79
C ARG A 120 12.11 -23.83 -8.89
N ASN A 121 11.33 -24.76 -8.38
CA ASN A 121 11.61 -26.20 -8.49
C ASN A 121 10.44 -26.88 -9.20
N TYR A 122 10.73 -27.61 -10.25
CA TYR A 122 9.76 -28.39 -11.01
C TYR A 122 10.41 -29.67 -11.50
N SER A 123 9.94 -30.84 -11.03
CA SER A 123 10.51 -32.14 -11.38
C SER A 123 12.06 -32.16 -11.18
N THR A 124 12.83 -32.19 -12.24
CA THR A 124 14.31 -32.17 -12.23
C THR A 124 14.90 -30.76 -12.38
N THR A 125 14.07 -29.75 -12.60
CA THR A 125 14.49 -28.36 -12.74
C THR A 125 14.68 -27.71 -11.37
N SER A 126 15.84 -27.08 -11.17
CA SER A 126 16.09 -26.18 -10.05
C SER A 126 16.63 -24.86 -10.60
N ALA A 127 15.85 -23.82 -10.54
CA ALA A 127 16.12 -22.55 -11.18
C ALA A 127 16.09 -21.40 -10.18
N LYS A 128 16.92 -20.37 -10.45
CA LYS A 128 16.98 -19.12 -9.69
C LYS A 128 16.88 -17.94 -10.63
N ALA A 129 16.16 -16.91 -10.20
CA ALA A 129 16.04 -15.64 -10.90
C ALA A 129 16.45 -14.48 -10.00
N ALA A 130 17.00 -13.42 -10.61
CA ALA A 130 17.18 -12.14 -9.97
C ALA A 130 16.86 -11.06 -11.00
N TYR A 131 16.07 -10.05 -10.61
CA TYR A 131 15.68 -8.96 -11.48
C TYR A 131 15.23 -7.75 -10.67
N ASP A 132 15.24 -6.60 -11.31
CA ASP A 132 14.86 -5.33 -10.72
C ASP A 132 13.54 -4.84 -11.31
N THR A 133 12.83 -4.02 -10.53
CA THR A 133 11.58 -3.38 -10.97
C THR A 133 11.54 -1.95 -10.45
N ASP A 134 11.31 -1.01 -11.35
CA ASP A 134 11.07 0.37 -11.02
C ASP A 134 9.56 0.67 -10.98
N GLY A 135 9.14 1.46 -10.02
CA GLY A 135 7.74 1.84 -9.85
C GLY A 135 7.54 3.34 -9.75
N TYR A 136 6.43 3.81 -10.30
CA TYR A 136 5.97 5.20 -10.16
C TYR A 136 4.53 5.21 -9.69
N THR A 137 4.18 6.19 -8.84
CA THR A 137 2.82 6.38 -8.36
C THR A 137 2.44 7.85 -8.33
N ALA A 138 1.19 8.13 -8.65
CA ALA A 138 0.58 9.44 -8.48
C ALA A 138 -0.83 9.26 -7.91
N GLU A 139 -1.20 10.05 -6.91
CA GLU A 139 -2.50 9.93 -6.25
C GLU A 139 -3.07 11.30 -5.91
N ILE A 140 -4.38 11.44 -6.04
CA ILE A 140 -5.15 12.59 -5.58
C ILE A 140 -6.42 12.13 -4.87
N ASN A 141 -6.66 12.67 -3.67
CA ASN A 141 -7.84 12.35 -2.84
C ASN A 141 -8.55 13.62 -2.40
N GLY A 142 -9.87 13.63 -2.52
CA GLY A 142 -10.75 14.59 -1.87
C GLY A 142 -11.35 13.99 -0.61
N ILE A 143 -11.23 14.70 0.52
CA ILE A 143 -11.71 14.27 1.83
C ILE A 143 -12.74 15.29 2.32
N TRP A 144 -13.97 14.82 2.55
CA TRP A 144 -15.06 15.61 3.14
C TRP A 144 -15.21 15.28 4.61
N ASP A 145 -15.06 16.28 5.47
CA ASP A 145 -15.21 16.18 6.92
C ASP A 145 -16.59 16.67 7.34
N ILE A 146 -17.43 15.76 7.78
CA ILE A 146 -18.81 16.03 8.24
C ILE A 146 -18.81 15.92 9.76
N LYS A 147 -18.71 17.07 10.44
CA LYS A 147 -18.84 17.12 11.93
C LYS A 147 -20.31 17.04 12.31
N LYS A 148 -20.66 16.02 13.07
CA LYS A 148 -22.02 15.89 13.62
C LYS A 148 -21.98 16.03 15.14
N ASN A 149 -22.61 17.09 15.66
CA ASN A 149 -22.90 17.22 17.08
C ASN A 149 -24.16 16.40 17.38
N ILE A 150 -24.00 15.25 18.04
CA ILE A 150 -25.13 14.49 18.57
C ILE A 150 -25.52 15.14 19.89
N LYS A 151 -26.78 15.58 20.04
CA LYS A 151 -27.33 16.08 21.30
C LYS A 151 -26.99 15.08 22.41
N ASN A 152 -26.41 15.56 23.53
CA ASN A 152 -25.97 14.80 24.70
C ASN A 152 -24.61 14.08 24.61
N MET A 153 -23.82 14.24 23.56
CA MET A 153 -22.43 13.77 23.56
C MET A 153 -21.47 14.91 23.90
N LYS A 154 -20.60 14.69 24.89
CA LYS A 154 -19.57 15.67 25.33
C LYS A 154 -18.52 15.95 24.24
N THR A 155 -18.34 15.01 23.30
CA THR A 155 -17.38 15.12 22.19
C THR A 155 -18.06 14.75 20.86
N PRO A 156 -17.79 15.51 19.78
CA PRO A 156 -18.38 15.23 18.49
C PRO A 156 -17.85 13.91 17.90
N ILE A 157 -18.74 13.21 17.19
CA ILE A 157 -18.35 12.15 16.26
C ILE A 157 -17.98 12.85 14.95
N ARG A 158 -16.84 12.48 14.39
CA ARG A 158 -16.43 12.91 13.06
C ARG A 158 -16.76 11.80 12.06
N LEU A 159 -17.42 12.18 10.99
CA LEU A 159 -17.67 11.35 9.82
C LEU A 159 -16.90 11.95 8.65
N GLN A 160 -16.09 11.14 7.97
CA GLN A 160 -15.38 11.56 6.77
C GLN A 160 -15.77 10.67 5.59
N SER A 161 -15.80 11.25 4.41
CA SER A 161 -15.91 10.55 3.13
C SER A 161 -14.70 10.89 2.28
N THR A 162 -14.12 9.89 1.64
CA THR A 162 -12.96 10.04 0.75
C THR A 162 -13.34 9.57 -0.64
N VAL A 163 -12.91 10.30 -1.65
CA VAL A 163 -12.94 9.89 -3.06
C VAL A 163 -11.58 10.22 -3.66
N GLY A 164 -11.00 9.30 -4.42
CA GLY A 164 -9.68 9.50 -4.99
C GLY A 164 -9.44 8.72 -6.27
N VAL A 165 -8.35 9.09 -6.92
CA VAL A 165 -7.78 8.39 -8.07
C VAL A 165 -6.30 8.21 -7.81
N ALA A 166 -5.78 7.02 -8.09
CA ALA A 166 -4.36 6.73 -8.08
C ALA A 166 -3.96 6.03 -9.37
N PHE A 167 -2.80 6.41 -9.89
CA PHE A 167 -2.12 5.73 -10.99
C PHE A 167 -0.83 5.14 -10.45
N ALA A 168 -0.53 3.91 -10.83
CA ALA A 168 0.75 3.28 -10.58
C ALA A 168 1.23 2.58 -11.85
N ALA A 169 2.54 2.62 -12.10
CA ALA A 169 3.20 1.89 -13.17
C ALA A 169 4.44 1.23 -12.61
N HIS A 170 4.68 -0.03 -13.00
CA HIS A 170 5.87 -0.78 -12.65
C HIS A 170 6.51 -1.32 -13.92
N THR A 171 7.81 -1.09 -14.06
CA THR A 171 8.61 -1.64 -15.16
C THR A 171 9.54 -2.69 -14.59
N GLN A 172 9.38 -3.94 -15.00
CA GLN A 172 10.23 -5.06 -14.66
C GLN A 172 11.28 -5.25 -15.73
N ASP A 173 12.53 -5.37 -15.34
CA ASP A 173 13.61 -5.73 -16.24
C ASP A 173 13.47 -7.18 -16.73
N GLY A 174 13.88 -7.42 -17.97
CA GLY A 174 13.97 -8.77 -18.50
C GLY A 174 15.05 -9.58 -17.78
N PHE A 175 14.78 -10.87 -17.55
CA PHE A 175 15.75 -11.76 -16.92
C PHE A 175 15.74 -13.17 -17.50
N SER A 176 16.83 -13.89 -17.25
CA SER A 176 16.93 -15.32 -17.54
C SER A 176 17.24 -16.07 -16.25
N GLU A 177 16.55 -17.18 -16.05
CA GLU A 177 16.84 -18.07 -14.94
C GLU A 177 18.23 -18.72 -15.10
N SER A 178 18.85 -19.06 -13.99
CA SER A 178 20.08 -19.83 -13.88
C SER A 178 19.84 -21.08 -13.05
N GLY A 179 20.56 -22.18 -13.37
CA GLY A 179 20.38 -23.44 -12.64
C GLY A 179 20.45 -24.65 -13.56
N SER A 180 19.55 -25.62 -13.36
CA SER A 180 19.51 -26.88 -14.11
C SER A 180 18.10 -27.20 -14.60
N GLY A 181 18.01 -27.92 -15.72
CA GLY A 181 16.74 -28.31 -16.36
C GLY A 181 16.19 -27.24 -17.29
N ASP A 182 14.87 -27.18 -17.43
CA ASP A 182 14.19 -26.23 -18.31
C ASP A 182 14.12 -24.85 -17.66
N LEU A 183 15.03 -23.97 -18.05
CA LEU A 183 15.14 -22.59 -17.58
C LEU A 183 14.28 -21.67 -18.44
N ILE A 184 13.74 -20.61 -17.85
CA ILE A 184 12.93 -19.62 -18.57
C ILE A 184 13.64 -18.28 -18.69
N THR A 185 13.30 -17.57 -19.74
CA THR A 185 13.66 -16.16 -19.96
C THR A 185 12.38 -15.35 -20.00
N ILE A 186 12.33 -14.27 -19.26
CA ILE A 186 11.22 -13.30 -19.26
C ILE A 186 11.72 -12.00 -19.88
N GLU A 187 10.94 -11.46 -20.81
CA GLU A 187 11.23 -10.15 -21.40
C GLU A 187 10.90 -9.01 -20.41
N SER A 188 11.49 -7.84 -20.63
CA SER A 188 11.09 -6.64 -19.92
C SER A 188 9.59 -6.37 -20.11
N ASN A 189 8.91 -6.02 -19.02
CA ASN A 189 7.47 -5.79 -19.01
C ASN A 189 7.09 -4.60 -18.18
N GLN A 190 5.98 -3.96 -18.55
CA GLN A 190 5.37 -2.88 -17.80
C GLN A 190 3.97 -3.29 -17.34
N ALA A 191 3.68 -3.09 -16.07
CA ALA A 191 2.35 -3.25 -15.49
C ALA A 191 1.83 -1.90 -15.00
N GLU A 192 0.57 -1.63 -15.26
CA GLU A 192 -0.09 -0.38 -14.89
C GLU A 192 -1.36 -0.65 -14.10
N SER A 193 -1.71 0.29 -13.24
CA SER A 193 -2.96 0.30 -12.45
C SER A 193 -3.56 1.69 -12.44
N LEU A 194 -4.85 1.79 -12.66
CA LEU A 194 -5.62 3.02 -12.47
C LEU A 194 -6.75 2.75 -11.49
N LEU A 195 -6.54 3.17 -10.25
CA LEU A 195 -7.39 2.90 -9.11
C LEU A 195 -8.37 4.06 -8.88
N PHE A 196 -9.66 3.77 -8.87
CA PHE A 196 -10.68 4.63 -8.30
C PHE A 196 -10.94 4.20 -6.87
N LYS A 197 -10.82 5.14 -5.93
CA LYS A 197 -10.90 4.88 -4.49
C LYS A 197 -12.08 5.62 -3.88
N THR A 198 -12.83 4.97 -3.01
CA THR A 198 -13.85 5.63 -2.19
C THR A 198 -13.84 5.02 -0.79
N GLY A 199 -14.20 5.83 0.21
CA GLY A 199 -14.25 5.36 1.58
C GLY A 199 -15.09 6.23 2.48
N ILE A 200 -15.51 5.63 3.58
CA ILE A 200 -16.20 6.33 4.68
C ILE A 200 -15.49 5.93 5.97
N SER A 201 -15.18 6.92 6.81
CA SER A 201 -14.63 6.68 8.13
C SER A 201 -15.39 7.42 9.21
N ILE A 202 -15.43 6.82 10.38
CA ILE A 202 -16.01 7.40 11.60
C ILE A 202 -14.99 7.33 12.72
N ASP A 203 -14.82 8.42 13.44
CA ASP A 203 -14.00 8.48 14.64
C ASP A 203 -14.63 9.33 15.75
N LYS A 204 -14.13 9.15 16.97
CA LYS A 204 -14.61 9.88 18.16
C LYS A 204 -13.46 10.17 19.10
N GLN A 205 -13.30 11.43 19.51
CA GLN A 205 -12.34 11.80 20.53
C GLN A 205 -12.90 11.48 21.93
N ILE A 206 -12.15 10.73 22.73
CA ILE A 206 -12.49 10.35 24.10
C ILE A 206 -11.36 10.84 25.02
N PRO A 207 -11.56 11.94 25.78
CA PRO A 207 -10.60 12.36 26.81
C PRO A 207 -10.47 11.27 27.87
N MET A 208 -9.23 10.87 28.17
CA MET A 208 -8.94 9.91 29.22
C MET A 208 -8.74 10.62 30.58
N GLU A 209 -8.89 9.87 31.67
CA GLU A 209 -8.69 10.39 33.02
C GLU A 209 -7.31 11.06 33.19
N GLY A 210 -7.29 12.20 33.88
CA GLY A 210 -6.09 13.01 34.09
C GLY A 210 -5.80 14.00 32.96
N GLY A 211 -6.58 14.06 31.87
CA GLY A 211 -6.53 15.09 30.83
C GLY A 211 -5.24 15.13 29.98
N LYS A 212 -4.34 14.15 30.17
CA LYS A 212 -3.06 14.09 29.42
C LYS A 212 -3.16 13.34 28.10
N TRP A 213 -4.15 12.49 27.93
CA TRP A 213 -4.34 11.63 26.77
C TRP A 213 -5.74 11.76 26.20
N ILE A 214 -5.83 11.66 24.89
CA ILE A 214 -7.08 11.54 24.15
C ILE A 214 -6.99 10.23 23.36
N LEU A 215 -7.96 9.35 23.53
CA LEU A 215 -8.14 8.16 22.69
C LEU A 215 -9.07 8.50 21.53
N VAL A 216 -8.69 8.14 20.31
CA VAL A 216 -9.50 8.36 19.11
C VAL A 216 -9.73 7.02 18.39
N PRO A 217 -10.68 6.20 18.84
CA PRO A 217 -11.07 5.00 18.10
C PRO A 217 -11.65 5.39 16.74
N SER A 218 -11.36 4.59 15.72
CA SER A 218 -11.81 4.80 14.35
C SER A 218 -12.24 3.50 13.68
N LEU A 219 -13.17 3.64 12.74
CA LEU A 219 -13.60 2.58 11.83
C LEU A 219 -13.69 3.19 10.43
N ALA A 220 -13.14 2.50 9.43
CA ALA A 220 -13.27 2.89 8.03
C ALA A 220 -13.71 1.70 7.17
N LEU A 221 -14.46 2.02 6.13
CA LEU A 221 -14.83 1.12 5.04
C LEU A 221 -14.27 1.74 3.76
N ASN A 222 -13.49 0.98 3.01
CA ASN A 222 -12.89 1.42 1.77
C ASN A 222 -13.30 0.48 0.64
N TYR A 223 -13.33 1.04 -0.55
CA TYR A 223 -13.54 0.32 -1.80
C TYR A 223 -12.63 0.91 -2.86
N GLU A 224 -11.99 0.04 -3.61
CA GLU A 224 -11.10 0.38 -4.72
C GLU A 224 -11.50 -0.41 -5.96
N MET A 225 -11.40 0.23 -7.12
CA MET A 225 -11.62 -0.40 -8.42
C MET A 225 -10.44 -0.08 -9.31
N ASP A 226 -9.73 -1.12 -9.78
CA ASP A 226 -8.65 -0.99 -10.74
C ASP A 226 -9.18 -1.19 -12.16
N THR A 227 -9.20 -0.12 -12.95
CA THR A 227 -9.71 -0.16 -14.33
C THR A 227 -8.72 -0.77 -15.32
N PHE A 228 -7.45 -0.97 -14.90
CA PHE A 228 -6.40 -1.60 -15.70
C PHE A 228 -6.10 -3.04 -15.23
N ALA A 229 -7.03 -3.65 -14.47
CA ALA A 229 -6.88 -5.02 -13.98
C ALA A 229 -7.15 -6.08 -15.06
N ASP A 230 -6.72 -5.85 -16.27
CA ASP A 230 -6.85 -6.79 -17.40
C ASP A 230 -5.48 -7.33 -17.87
N ASP A 231 -5.52 -8.39 -18.66
CA ASP A 231 -4.31 -9.05 -19.16
C ASP A 231 -3.45 -8.15 -20.06
N SER A 232 -4.03 -7.13 -20.69
CA SER A 232 -3.31 -6.22 -21.58
C SER A 232 -2.32 -5.32 -20.85
N HIS A 233 -2.59 -5.04 -19.56
CA HIS A 233 -1.77 -4.18 -18.72
C HIS A 233 -0.84 -4.96 -17.76
N ARG A 234 -0.96 -6.28 -17.71
CA ARG A 234 -0.27 -7.14 -16.72
C ARG A 234 0.34 -8.43 -17.28
N ALA A 235 0.25 -8.66 -18.58
CA ALA A 235 0.78 -9.87 -19.20
C ALA A 235 2.31 -9.86 -19.23
N LEU A 236 2.92 -10.96 -18.80
CA LEU A 236 4.35 -11.23 -18.96
C LEU A 236 4.60 -12.03 -20.24
N LYS A 237 5.65 -11.67 -20.99
CA LYS A 237 6.14 -12.45 -22.13
C LYS A 237 7.39 -13.21 -21.73
N GLY A 238 7.41 -14.50 -22.02
CA GLY A 238 8.57 -15.32 -21.71
C GLY A 238 8.50 -16.68 -22.38
N GLY A 239 9.59 -17.40 -22.32
CA GLY A 239 9.72 -18.73 -22.91
C GLY A 239 10.87 -19.53 -22.33
N VAL A 240 11.02 -20.78 -22.79
CA VAL A 240 12.13 -21.64 -22.40
C VAL A 240 13.42 -21.12 -23.03
N THR A 241 14.46 -20.96 -22.23
CA THR A 241 15.76 -20.44 -22.65
C THR A 241 16.35 -21.32 -23.76
N GLY A 242 16.69 -20.72 -24.91
CA GLY A 242 17.23 -21.41 -26.05
C GLY A 242 16.18 -21.99 -27.02
N SER A 243 14.89 -21.82 -26.76
CA SER A 243 13.82 -22.15 -27.70
C SER A 243 13.50 -20.95 -28.58
N SER A 244 13.36 -21.19 -29.91
CA SER A 244 12.91 -20.15 -30.85
C SER A 244 11.40 -19.90 -30.81
N ASP A 245 10.64 -20.73 -30.11
CA ASP A 245 9.17 -20.68 -30.06
C ASP A 245 8.66 -20.02 -28.78
N ALA A 246 9.43 -19.07 -28.24
CA ALA A 246 9.16 -18.42 -26.98
C ALA A 246 8.09 -17.33 -27.12
N THR A 247 6.83 -17.68 -27.01
CA THR A 247 5.78 -16.69 -26.73
C THR A 247 4.65 -17.33 -25.94
N THR A 248 4.91 -17.61 -24.69
CA THR A 248 3.81 -17.89 -23.78
C THR A 248 3.56 -16.63 -22.97
N LEU A 249 2.38 -16.07 -23.12
CA LEU A 249 1.88 -15.06 -22.20
C LEU A 249 1.59 -15.76 -20.88
N VAL A 250 2.33 -15.39 -19.84
CA VAL A 250 2.02 -15.83 -18.49
C VAL A 250 1.19 -14.73 -17.84
N SER A 251 -0.09 -14.96 -17.76
CA SER A 251 -1.00 -14.13 -16.99
C SER A 251 -0.90 -14.56 -15.52
N ALA A 252 -0.33 -13.72 -14.66
CA ALA A 252 -0.43 -13.91 -13.23
C ALA A 252 -1.77 -13.31 -12.75
N LYS A 253 -2.61 -14.11 -12.11
CA LYS A 253 -3.78 -13.54 -11.42
C LYS A 253 -3.30 -12.72 -10.23
N THR A 254 -3.45 -11.42 -10.35
CA THR A 254 -3.37 -10.48 -9.25
C THR A 254 -4.72 -10.38 -8.55
N PHE A 255 -4.79 -9.68 -7.43
CA PHE A 255 -6.07 -9.23 -6.86
C PHE A 255 -6.92 -8.60 -7.97
N GLY A 256 -8.19 -8.99 -8.02
CA GLY A 256 -9.09 -8.63 -9.11
C GLY A 256 -9.39 -7.15 -9.20
N GLN A 257 -10.29 -6.80 -10.11
CA GLN A 257 -10.68 -5.43 -10.39
C GLN A 257 -11.27 -4.70 -9.17
N HIS A 258 -11.91 -5.44 -8.26
CA HIS A 258 -12.66 -4.89 -7.13
C HIS A 258 -12.07 -5.32 -5.80
N ASN A 259 -11.75 -4.35 -4.95
CA ASN A 259 -11.20 -4.56 -3.62
C ASN A 259 -12.03 -3.79 -2.59
N GLY A 260 -12.42 -4.45 -1.51
CA GLY A 260 -13.09 -3.84 -0.38
C GLY A 260 -12.30 -4.06 0.91
N SER A 261 -12.23 -3.07 1.80
CA SER A 261 -11.58 -3.26 3.10
C SER A 261 -12.33 -2.63 4.26
N ILE A 262 -12.10 -3.22 5.42
CA ILE A 262 -12.54 -2.70 6.73
C ILE A 262 -11.29 -2.42 7.54
N LYS A 263 -11.14 -1.19 8.02
CA LYS A 263 -10.04 -0.76 8.86
C LYS A 263 -10.56 -0.34 10.23
N VAL A 264 -9.96 -0.88 11.28
CA VAL A 264 -10.18 -0.46 12.66
C VAL A 264 -8.91 0.16 13.20
N GLY A 265 -9.02 1.22 13.99
CA GLY A 265 -7.87 1.91 14.50
C GLY A 265 -8.13 2.61 15.85
N ALA A 266 -7.04 2.98 16.49
CA ALA A 266 -7.06 3.81 17.68
C ALA A 266 -5.82 4.71 17.71
N ASP A 267 -6.04 6.02 17.84
CA ASP A 267 -4.99 6.99 18.07
C ASP A 267 -4.93 7.33 19.57
N PHE A 268 -3.75 7.26 20.12
CA PHE A 268 -3.45 7.73 21.47
C PHE A 268 -2.68 9.05 21.35
N VAL A 269 -3.38 10.16 21.59
CA VAL A 269 -2.83 11.50 21.47
C VAL A 269 -2.42 12.01 22.85
N CYS A 270 -1.12 12.18 23.10
CA CYS A 270 -0.61 12.84 24.29
C CYS A 270 -0.50 14.34 24.06
N THR A 271 -0.94 15.12 25.02
CA THR A 271 -1.33 16.55 24.93
C THR A 271 -0.30 17.53 24.43
N LYS A 272 0.93 17.14 24.06
CA LYS A 272 1.83 18.14 23.47
C LYS A 272 2.69 17.67 22.31
N ASN A 273 3.16 16.42 22.26
CA ASN A 273 4.21 16.09 21.27
C ASN A 273 4.24 14.62 20.80
N PHE A 274 3.27 13.79 21.19
CA PHE A 274 3.34 12.37 20.84
C PHE A 274 1.96 11.83 20.45
N ILE A 275 1.90 11.14 19.32
CA ILE A 275 0.73 10.40 18.88
C ILE A 275 1.19 8.98 18.57
N LEU A 276 0.56 7.98 19.18
CA LEU A 276 0.68 6.58 18.80
C LEU A 276 -0.58 6.17 18.06
N ASN A 277 -0.43 5.67 16.87
CA ASN A 277 -1.52 5.05 16.12
C ASN A 277 -1.32 3.54 16.06
N LEU A 278 -2.40 2.84 16.26
CA LEU A 278 -2.51 1.41 16.04
C LEU A 278 -3.70 1.17 15.13
N ASN A 279 -3.52 0.43 14.07
CA ASN A 279 -4.61 0.05 13.18
C ASN A 279 -4.43 -1.35 12.63
N ALA A 280 -5.54 -1.97 12.27
CA ALA A 280 -5.60 -3.23 11.55
C ALA A 280 -6.61 -3.07 10.41
N GLU A 281 -6.29 -3.62 9.26
CA GLU A 281 -7.13 -3.61 8.07
C GLU A 281 -7.29 -5.03 7.56
N TYR A 282 -8.51 -5.37 7.19
CA TYR A 282 -8.85 -6.62 6.52
C TYR A 282 -9.48 -6.30 5.18
N GLY A 283 -8.86 -6.77 4.12
CA GLY A 283 -9.29 -6.59 2.74
C GLY A 283 -9.86 -7.87 2.15
N LEU A 284 -10.86 -7.70 1.32
CA LEU A 284 -11.41 -8.74 0.45
C LEU A 284 -11.22 -8.27 -0.98
N ALA A 285 -10.54 -9.08 -1.77
CA ALA A 285 -10.32 -8.84 -3.17
C ALA A 285 -10.89 -9.98 -4.00
N GLU A 286 -11.24 -9.72 -5.23
CA GLU A 286 -11.59 -10.77 -6.18
C GLU A 286 -10.38 -11.69 -6.39
N GLY A 287 -10.41 -12.89 -5.80
CA GLY A 287 -9.34 -13.89 -5.89
C GLY A 287 -8.49 -14.08 -4.65
N GLY A 288 -8.69 -13.32 -3.59
CA GLY A 288 -7.95 -13.48 -2.34
C GLY A 288 -8.39 -12.55 -1.22
N ASP A 289 -7.73 -12.63 -0.10
CA ASP A 289 -7.90 -11.76 1.05
C ASP A 289 -6.54 -11.16 1.50
N GLU A 290 -6.58 -9.94 2.01
CA GLU A 290 -5.41 -9.22 2.48
C GLU A 290 -5.63 -8.73 3.92
N GLN A 291 -4.58 -8.81 4.75
CA GLN A 291 -4.57 -8.27 6.11
C GLN A 291 -3.36 -7.34 6.28
N SER A 292 -3.59 -6.17 6.87
CA SER A 292 -2.51 -5.25 7.24
C SER A 292 -2.68 -4.68 8.65
N TYR A 293 -1.54 -4.45 9.34
CA TYR A 293 -1.48 -3.92 10.69
C TYR A 293 -0.14 -3.21 10.98
#